data_70696b51c9e5f927383e5b5ee3a3a727
#
_entry.id   70696b51c9e5f927383e5b5ee3a3a727
#
_cell.length_a   1.000
_cell.length_b   1.000
_cell.length_c   1.000
_cell.angle_alpha   90.00
_cell.angle_beta   90.00
_cell.angle_gamma   90.00
#
_symmetry.space_group_name_H-M   'P 1'
#
loop_
_entity.id
_entity.type
_entity.pdbx_description
1 polymer ?
#
loop_
_entity_poly.entity_id
_entity_poly.type
_entity_poly.pdbx_seq_one_letter_code
_entity_poly.pdbx_strand_id
1 'polypeptide(L)'
;MEVMGSEQVDTEKINATIRYAMYSVFRVQNRLEDADRAALASEVEDLFAALAGSDVVVRGTYDLSGMRADADLMIWWHAPTADALQDAYNAFLRTRLGGHLAPVWSNAGLHRPAEFNRAHVPAFLSDDSPRRYICVYPFVRSYDWYLLPDDER
;
A
#
# COMPACT_ATOMS: atom_id res chain seq x y z
N MET A 1 21.30 14.48 28.63
CA MET A 1 20.89 14.24 27.24
C MET A 1 20.32 12.82 27.22
N GLU A 2 19.02 12.73 27.55
CA GLU A 2 18.30 11.46 27.64
C GLU A 2 18.12 10.93 26.20
N VAL A 3 18.60 9.73 25.98
CA VAL A 3 18.32 8.94 24.78
C VAL A 3 16.85 8.53 24.91
N MET A 4 15.96 9.15 24.10
CA MET A 4 14.59 8.72 23.98
C MET A 4 14.59 7.25 23.57
N GLY A 5 14.03 6.41 24.45
CA GLY A 5 13.94 4.98 24.22
C GLY A 5 13.18 4.71 22.94
N SER A 6 13.79 3.91 22.04
CA SER A 6 13.10 3.32 20.91
C SER A 6 11.94 2.48 21.49
N GLU A 7 10.70 2.87 21.18
CA GLU A 7 9.54 2.06 21.48
C GLU A 7 9.77 0.68 20.84
N GLN A 8 9.85 -0.33 21.69
CA GLN A 8 10.16 -1.69 21.25
C GLN A 8 8.95 -2.18 20.45
N VAL A 9 9.15 -2.40 19.17
CA VAL A 9 8.09 -2.88 18.26
C VAL A 9 7.53 -4.19 18.82
N ASP A 10 6.24 -4.20 19.14
CA ASP A 10 5.55 -5.40 19.64
C ASP A 10 5.29 -6.36 18.47
N THR A 11 6.28 -7.20 18.22
CA THR A 11 6.26 -8.17 17.11
C THR A 11 5.15 -9.21 17.26
N GLU A 12 4.74 -9.56 18.48
CA GLU A 12 3.64 -10.51 18.71
C GLU A 12 2.31 -9.90 18.31
N LYS A 13 2.06 -8.65 18.71
CA LYS A 13 0.86 -7.91 18.34
C LYS A 13 0.78 -7.70 16.83
N ILE A 14 1.88 -7.32 16.19
CA ILE A 14 1.93 -7.16 14.73
C ILE A 14 1.66 -8.47 14.03
N ASN A 15 2.30 -9.56 14.44
CA ASN A 15 2.06 -10.87 13.85
C ASN A 15 0.61 -11.35 14.03
N ALA A 16 -0.05 -10.99 15.12
CA ALA A 16 -1.46 -11.34 15.36
C ALA A 16 -2.44 -10.46 14.56
N THR A 17 -1.97 -9.35 13.99
CA THR A 17 -2.82 -8.41 13.27
C THR A 17 -3.09 -8.91 11.86
N ILE A 18 -4.37 -9.05 11.51
CA ILE A 18 -4.79 -9.33 10.13
C ILE A 18 -5.01 -7.99 9.42
N ARG A 19 -4.30 -7.77 8.31
CA ARG A 19 -4.45 -6.56 7.47
C ARG A 19 -4.39 -6.94 6.00
N TYR A 20 -5.18 -6.23 5.23
CA TYR A 20 -5.16 -6.31 3.78
C TYR A 20 -4.38 -5.12 3.24
N ALA A 21 -3.38 -5.38 2.41
CA ALA A 21 -2.62 -4.34 1.71
C ALA A 21 -2.93 -4.41 0.22
N MET A 22 -2.96 -3.26 -0.44
CA MET A 22 -3.19 -3.19 -1.87
C MET A 22 -2.25 -2.17 -2.51
N TYR A 23 -1.78 -2.51 -3.69
CA TYR A 23 -1.00 -1.66 -4.59
C TYR A 23 -1.84 -1.47 -5.84
N SER A 24 -2.31 -0.25 -6.08
CA SER A 24 -3.18 0.07 -7.20
C SER A 24 -2.44 0.97 -8.18
N VAL A 25 -2.31 0.52 -9.42
CA VAL A 25 -1.54 1.19 -10.46
C VAL A 25 -2.48 1.70 -11.54
N PHE A 26 -2.29 2.94 -11.92
CA PHE A 26 -3.11 3.66 -12.87
C PHE A 26 -2.26 4.32 -13.95
N ARG A 27 -2.86 4.55 -15.10
CA ARG A 27 -2.35 5.41 -16.17
C ARG A 27 -3.30 6.57 -16.42
N VAL A 28 -2.76 7.68 -16.88
CA VAL A 28 -3.56 8.80 -17.39
C VAL A 28 -4.22 8.38 -18.70
N GLN A 29 -5.53 8.32 -18.72
CA GLN A 29 -6.33 8.00 -19.91
C GLN A 29 -6.77 9.28 -20.62
N ASN A 30 -7.23 10.27 -19.84
CA ASN A 30 -7.65 11.57 -20.35
C ASN A 30 -6.68 12.65 -19.84
N ARG A 31 -6.07 13.40 -20.75
CA ARG A 31 -5.10 14.44 -20.36
C ARG A 31 -5.72 15.50 -19.46
N LEU A 32 -4.90 16.05 -18.57
CA LEU A 32 -5.27 17.10 -17.62
C LEU A 32 -4.95 18.51 -18.16
N GLU A 33 -5.16 18.76 -19.47
CA GLU A 33 -4.68 19.95 -20.15
C GLU A 33 -5.28 21.23 -19.55
N ASP A 34 -6.59 21.26 -19.34
CA ASP A 34 -7.33 22.42 -18.81
C ASP A 34 -7.82 22.20 -17.37
N ALA A 35 -7.35 21.16 -16.69
CA ALA A 35 -7.80 20.84 -15.35
C ALA A 35 -7.07 21.70 -14.30
N ASP A 36 -7.82 22.18 -13.32
CA ASP A 36 -7.24 22.74 -12.11
C ASP A 36 -6.60 21.62 -11.27
N ARG A 37 -5.30 21.41 -11.50
CA ARG A 37 -4.53 20.36 -10.85
C ARG A 37 -4.52 20.49 -9.32
N ALA A 38 -4.52 21.71 -8.80
CA ALA A 38 -4.54 21.96 -7.37
C ALA A 38 -5.88 21.51 -6.76
N ALA A 39 -6.99 21.82 -7.43
CA ALA A 39 -8.31 21.39 -6.99
C ALA A 39 -8.50 19.86 -7.10
N LEU A 40 -7.90 19.20 -8.10
CA LEU A 40 -7.91 17.73 -8.21
C LEU A 40 -7.10 17.08 -7.07
N ALA A 41 -5.93 17.64 -6.76
CA ALA A 41 -5.11 17.15 -5.66
C ALA A 41 -5.81 17.32 -4.31
N SER A 42 -6.36 18.51 -4.03
CA SER A 42 -7.09 18.79 -2.79
C SER A 42 -8.27 17.82 -2.57
N GLU A 43 -9.05 17.52 -3.61
CA GLU A 43 -10.16 16.56 -3.51
C GLU A 43 -9.67 15.15 -3.11
N VAL A 44 -8.53 14.72 -3.63
CA VAL A 44 -7.95 13.41 -3.29
C VAL A 44 -7.36 13.42 -1.88
N GLU A 45 -6.70 14.51 -1.46
CA GLU A 45 -6.18 14.68 -0.11
C GLU A 45 -7.32 14.66 0.93
N ASP A 46 -8.43 15.33 0.66
CA ASP A 46 -9.64 15.29 1.49
C ASP A 46 -10.21 13.86 1.60
N LEU A 47 -10.27 13.14 0.48
CA LEU A 47 -10.67 11.73 0.49
C LEU A 47 -9.75 10.89 1.37
N PHE A 48 -8.42 11.03 1.21
CA PHE A 48 -7.46 10.25 1.98
C PHE A 48 -7.53 10.56 3.48
N ALA A 49 -7.76 11.82 3.83
CA ALA A 49 -7.99 12.24 5.21
C ALA A 49 -9.28 11.62 5.79
N ALA A 50 -10.35 11.56 5.01
CA ALA A 50 -11.60 10.93 5.43
C ALA A 50 -11.46 9.40 5.60
N LEU A 51 -10.70 8.74 4.75
CA LEU A 51 -10.42 7.29 4.82
C LEU A 51 -9.69 6.90 6.09
N ALA A 52 -8.80 7.77 6.60
CA ALA A 52 -8.09 7.53 7.87
C ALA A 52 -9.05 7.35 9.05
N GLY A 53 -10.20 8.03 9.04
CA GLY A 53 -11.27 7.86 10.05
C GLY A 53 -11.94 6.48 10.03
N SER A 54 -11.79 5.71 8.93
CA SER A 54 -12.32 4.35 8.77
C SER A 54 -11.22 3.28 8.83
N ASP A 55 -10.06 3.60 9.42
CA ASP A 55 -8.89 2.72 9.51
C ASP A 55 -8.38 2.23 8.13
N VAL A 56 -8.63 2.99 7.07
CA VAL A 56 -7.98 2.82 5.78
C VAL A 56 -6.78 3.75 5.72
N VAL A 57 -5.59 3.19 5.64
CA VAL A 57 -4.34 3.95 5.64
C VAL A 57 -3.77 4.01 4.25
N VAL A 58 -3.64 5.21 3.70
CA VAL A 58 -2.84 5.46 2.50
C VAL A 58 -1.39 5.63 2.91
N ARG A 59 -0.54 4.66 2.60
CA ARG A 59 0.89 4.67 2.93
C ARG A 59 1.68 5.60 2.04
N GLY A 60 1.24 5.79 0.82
CA GLY A 60 1.86 6.72 -0.10
C GLY A 60 1.31 6.65 -1.51
N THR A 61 1.60 7.70 -2.25
CA THR A 61 1.39 7.80 -3.69
C THR A 61 2.75 7.93 -4.37
N TYR A 62 2.92 7.25 -5.49
CA TYR A 62 4.20 7.16 -6.19
C TYR A 62 4.03 7.50 -7.65
N ASP A 63 4.88 8.40 -8.14
CA ASP A 63 5.01 8.69 -9.57
C ASP A 63 5.73 7.53 -10.26
N LEU A 64 5.09 6.94 -11.25
CA LEU A 64 5.63 5.85 -12.05
C LEU A 64 6.09 6.32 -13.45
N SER A 65 5.85 7.58 -13.77
CA SER A 65 6.17 8.15 -15.09
C SER A 65 7.65 7.94 -15.41
N GLY A 66 7.93 7.37 -16.57
CA GLY A 66 9.30 7.05 -16.99
C GLY A 66 9.91 5.80 -16.32
N MET A 67 9.36 5.32 -15.20
CA MET A 67 9.76 4.05 -14.58
C MET A 67 9.00 2.86 -15.16
N ARG A 68 7.76 3.10 -15.59
CA ARG A 68 6.93 2.15 -16.34
C ARG A 68 6.40 2.81 -17.60
N ALA A 69 6.35 2.04 -18.70
CA ALA A 69 5.85 2.53 -19.99
C ALA A 69 4.31 2.61 -20.04
N ASP A 70 3.63 1.89 -19.19
CA ASP A 70 2.19 1.67 -19.20
C ASP A 70 1.44 2.27 -18.00
N ALA A 71 2.13 3.00 -17.12
CA ALA A 71 1.55 3.50 -15.88
C ALA A 71 2.17 4.82 -15.42
N ASP A 72 1.39 5.62 -14.71
CA ASP A 72 1.76 6.96 -14.25
C ASP A 72 1.69 7.11 -12.73
N LEU A 73 0.75 6.44 -12.05
CA LEU A 73 0.50 6.60 -10.62
C LEU A 73 0.34 5.24 -9.95
N MET A 74 0.93 5.09 -8.76
CA MET A 74 0.62 4.00 -7.86
C MET A 74 0.17 4.53 -6.50
N ILE A 75 -0.87 3.91 -5.93
CA ILE A 75 -1.31 4.13 -4.56
C ILE A 75 -1.04 2.86 -3.76
N TRP A 76 -0.37 3.02 -2.61
CA TRP A 76 -0.16 1.96 -1.63
C TRP A 76 -1.01 2.22 -0.39
N TRP A 77 -1.92 1.32 -0.10
CA TRP A 77 -2.84 1.40 1.03
C TRP A 77 -3.06 0.08 1.73
N HIS A 78 -3.57 0.14 2.96
CA HIS A 78 -3.99 -1.04 3.70
C HIS A 78 -5.20 -0.75 4.59
N ALA A 79 -5.95 -1.80 4.92
CA ALA A 79 -7.15 -1.72 5.74
C ALA A 79 -7.38 -3.01 6.54
N PRO A 80 -8.27 -3.01 7.54
CA PRO A 80 -8.59 -4.21 8.31
C PRO A 80 -9.36 -5.27 7.51
N THR A 81 -10.05 -4.88 6.44
CA THR A 81 -10.84 -5.77 5.58
C THR A 81 -10.60 -5.51 4.10
N ALA A 82 -10.84 -6.51 3.27
CA ALA A 82 -10.80 -6.38 1.82
C ALA A 82 -11.90 -5.43 1.30
N ASP A 83 -13.09 -5.47 1.92
CA ASP A 83 -14.21 -4.61 1.57
C ASP A 83 -13.85 -3.13 1.76
N ALA A 84 -13.21 -2.78 2.89
CA ALA A 84 -12.77 -1.41 3.14
C ALA A 84 -11.75 -0.92 2.10
N LEU A 85 -10.82 -1.79 1.65
CA LEU A 85 -9.92 -1.46 0.55
C LEU A 85 -10.65 -1.25 -0.76
N GLN A 86 -11.62 -2.11 -1.07
CA GLN A 86 -12.41 -2.01 -2.28
C GLN A 86 -13.28 -0.75 -2.30
N ASP A 87 -13.87 -0.39 -1.16
CA ASP A 87 -14.65 0.83 -1.02
C ASP A 87 -13.77 2.07 -1.20
N ALA A 88 -12.56 2.09 -0.61
CA ALA A 88 -11.59 3.16 -0.78
C ALA A 88 -11.13 3.30 -2.24
N TYR A 89 -10.84 2.19 -2.91
CA TYR A 89 -10.50 2.15 -4.33
C TYR A 89 -11.63 2.73 -5.19
N ASN A 90 -12.87 2.31 -4.94
CA ASN A 90 -14.04 2.80 -5.65
C ASN A 90 -14.31 4.29 -5.38
N ALA A 91 -14.08 4.73 -4.13
CA ALA A 91 -14.20 6.15 -3.79
C ALA A 91 -13.16 6.99 -4.54
N PHE A 92 -11.92 6.52 -4.63
CA PHE A 92 -10.86 7.19 -5.40
C PHE A 92 -11.23 7.30 -6.90
N LEU A 93 -11.72 6.23 -7.51
CA LEU A 93 -12.15 6.25 -8.92
C LEU A 93 -13.32 7.20 -9.19
N ARG A 94 -14.12 7.56 -8.17
CA ARG A 94 -15.21 8.53 -8.29
C ARG A 94 -14.78 9.97 -8.14
N THR A 95 -13.54 10.24 -7.71
CA THR A 95 -12.99 11.60 -7.70
C THR A 95 -12.81 12.12 -9.13
N ARG A 96 -12.72 13.43 -9.27
CA ARG A 96 -12.42 14.02 -10.59
C ARG A 96 -11.08 13.53 -11.15
N LEU A 97 -10.05 13.42 -10.30
CA LEU A 97 -8.77 12.83 -10.72
C LEU A 97 -8.96 11.38 -11.16
N GLY A 98 -9.67 10.56 -10.38
CA GLY A 98 -9.97 9.17 -10.73
C GLY A 98 -10.64 9.02 -12.09
N GLY A 99 -11.50 9.97 -12.47
CA GLY A 99 -12.16 10.01 -13.79
C GLY A 99 -11.19 10.23 -14.97
N HIS A 100 -9.98 10.74 -14.72
CA HIS A 100 -8.92 10.88 -15.75
C HIS A 100 -8.00 9.65 -15.84
N LEU A 101 -8.15 8.70 -14.92
CA LEU A 101 -7.27 7.55 -14.79
C LEU A 101 -7.93 6.25 -15.27
N ALA A 102 -7.13 5.38 -15.84
CA ALA A 102 -7.51 4.00 -16.11
C ALA A 102 -6.69 3.06 -15.23
N PRO A 103 -7.33 2.06 -14.57
CA PRO A 103 -6.61 1.00 -13.87
C PRO A 103 -5.73 0.20 -14.86
N VAL A 104 -4.49 -0.07 -14.44
CA VAL A 104 -3.52 -0.88 -15.19
C VAL A 104 -3.28 -2.20 -14.49
N TRP A 105 -3.06 -2.13 -13.18
CA TRP A 105 -2.71 -3.28 -12.38
C TRP A 105 -3.11 -3.06 -10.92
N SER A 106 -3.56 -4.11 -10.26
CA SER A 106 -3.84 -4.08 -8.83
C SER A 106 -3.39 -5.39 -8.20
N ASN A 107 -2.69 -5.30 -7.08
CA ASN A 107 -2.27 -6.47 -6.33
C ASN A 107 -2.69 -6.29 -4.87
N ALA A 108 -3.51 -7.21 -4.39
CA ALA A 108 -3.92 -7.27 -3.00
C ALA A 108 -3.19 -8.40 -2.28
N GLY A 109 -2.69 -8.09 -1.09
CA GLY A 109 -2.02 -9.04 -0.22
C GLY A 109 -2.69 -9.10 1.15
N LEU A 110 -2.63 -10.26 1.77
CA LEU A 110 -3.11 -10.49 3.13
C LEU A 110 -1.92 -10.65 4.07
N HIS A 111 -1.80 -9.75 5.04
CA HIS A 111 -0.91 -9.96 6.18
C HIS A 111 -1.61 -10.84 7.21
N ARG A 112 -0.95 -11.93 7.58
CA ARG A 112 -1.38 -12.88 8.59
C ARG A 112 -0.17 -13.32 9.43
N PRO A 113 -0.38 -13.99 10.57
CA PRO A 113 0.73 -14.49 11.39
C PRO A 113 1.80 -15.22 10.58
N ALA A 114 3.06 -14.85 10.82
CA ALA A 114 4.19 -15.51 10.16
C ALA A 114 4.31 -16.97 10.58
N GLU A 115 4.45 -17.86 9.61
CA GLU A 115 4.58 -19.31 9.84
C GLU A 115 6.02 -19.69 10.20
N PHE A 116 7.01 -19.04 9.57
CA PHE A 116 8.42 -19.45 9.66
C PHE A 116 9.27 -18.47 10.47
N ASN A 117 9.25 -17.18 10.15
CA ASN A 117 10.06 -16.16 10.84
C ASN A 117 9.17 -15.09 11.49
N ARG A 118 8.86 -15.28 12.76
CA ARG A 118 8.00 -14.36 13.53
C ARG A 118 8.69 -13.03 13.88
N ALA A 119 10.01 -12.97 13.79
CA ALA A 119 10.75 -11.73 14.02
C ALA A 119 10.69 -10.77 12.82
N HIS A 120 10.32 -11.26 11.63
CA HIS A 120 10.19 -10.44 10.44
C HIS A 120 8.77 -9.86 10.35
N VAL A 121 8.65 -8.60 10.72
CA VAL A 121 7.38 -7.84 10.63
C VAL A 121 7.39 -6.91 9.41
N PRO A 122 6.26 -6.71 8.74
CA PRO A 122 6.20 -5.81 7.60
C PRO A 122 6.30 -4.35 8.05
N ALA A 123 7.09 -3.55 7.34
CA ALA A 123 7.35 -2.14 7.64
C ALA A 123 6.06 -1.28 7.76
N PHE A 124 5.00 -1.64 7.04
CA PHE A 124 3.74 -0.88 7.10
C PHE A 124 2.94 -1.09 8.40
N LEU A 125 3.32 -2.06 9.24
CA LEU A 125 2.75 -2.30 10.57
C LEU A 125 3.72 -1.96 11.72
N SER A 126 4.96 -1.61 11.41
CA SER A 126 6.00 -1.29 12.39
C SER A 126 6.26 0.20 12.56
N ASP A 127 5.29 1.06 12.26
CA ASP A 127 5.36 2.54 12.32
C ASP A 127 6.48 3.18 11.47
N ASP A 128 7.16 2.39 10.63
CA ASP A 128 8.14 2.92 9.69
C ASP A 128 7.48 3.86 8.67
N SER A 129 8.00 5.07 8.56
CA SER A 129 7.55 6.01 7.54
C SER A 129 7.82 5.49 6.13
N PRO A 130 6.91 5.73 5.17
CA PRO A 130 7.13 5.36 3.78
C PRO A 130 8.41 5.99 3.25
N ARG A 131 9.17 5.24 2.45
CA ARG A 131 10.40 5.71 1.84
C ARG A 131 10.10 6.42 0.51
N ARG A 132 11.09 7.18 0.03
CA ARG A 132 11.00 7.91 -1.24
C ARG A 132 10.78 6.98 -2.45
N TYR A 133 11.32 5.78 -2.39
CA TYR A 133 11.19 4.76 -3.43
C TYR A 133 10.59 3.50 -2.86
N ILE A 134 9.76 2.83 -3.67
CA ILE A 134 9.19 1.53 -3.36
C ILE A 134 9.39 0.60 -4.55
N CYS A 135 9.76 -0.65 -4.27
CA CYS A 135 9.79 -1.71 -5.26
C CYS A 135 8.72 -2.74 -4.90
N VAL A 136 7.81 -2.99 -5.82
CA VAL A 136 6.72 -3.96 -5.64
C VAL A 136 6.89 -5.07 -6.66
N TYR A 137 7.13 -6.29 -6.18
CA TYR A 137 7.24 -7.47 -7.02
C TYR A 137 6.61 -8.67 -6.33
N PRO A 138 5.62 -9.32 -6.95
CA PRO A 138 5.11 -10.58 -6.44
C PRO A 138 6.13 -11.69 -6.70
N PHE A 139 6.34 -12.57 -5.73
CA PHE A 139 7.13 -13.78 -5.91
C PHE A 139 6.47 -14.97 -5.22
N VAL A 140 6.75 -16.16 -5.70
CA VAL A 140 6.32 -17.41 -5.10
C VAL A 140 7.55 -18.25 -4.81
N ARG A 141 7.63 -18.78 -3.60
CA ARG A 141 8.68 -19.75 -3.26
C ARG A 141 8.45 -21.06 -3.98
N SER A 142 9.52 -21.73 -4.40
CA SER A 142 9.41 -23.08 -4.99
C SER A 142 8.88 -24.09 -3.98
N TYR A 143 8.29 -25.17 -4.46
CA TYR A 143 7.88 -26.27 -3.59
C TYR A 143 9.07 -26.88 -2.84
N ASP A 144 10.24 -26.95 -3.47
CA ASP A 144 11.47 -27.46 -2.86
C ASP A 144 11.86 -26.66 -1.61
N TRP A 145 11.63 -25.34 -1.60
CA TRP A 145 11.89 -24.52 -0.42
C TRP A 145 11.07 -24.97 0.80
N TYR A 146 9.82 -25.39 0.61
CA TYR A 146 8.96 -25.86 1.69
C TYR A 146 9.37 -27.26 2.22
N LEU A 147 10.20 -27.99 1.47
CA LEU A 147 10.72 -29.29 1.84
C LEU A 147 12.11 -29.22 2.52
N LEU A 148 12.71 -28.03 2.60
CA LEU A 148 13.96 -27.83 3.31
C LEU A 148 13.81 -28.07 4.82
N PRO A 149 14.86 -28.53 5.51
CA PRO A 149 14.91 -28.53 6.96
C PRO A 149 14.64 -27.14 7.56
N ASP A 150 14.17 -27.08 8.80
CA ASP A 150 13.76 -25.82 9.45
C ASP A 150 14.91 -24.83 9.59
N ASP A 151 16.16 -25.29 9.74
CA ASP A 151 17.36 -24.50 9.85
C ASP A 151 17.86 -23.94 8.51
N GLU A 152 17.36 -24.46 7.40
CA GLU A 152 17.66 -23.95 6.04
C GLU A 152 16.57 -23.03 5.46
N ARG A 153 15.43 -22.94 6.13
CA ARG A 153 14.29 -22.06 5.78
C ARG A 153 14.36 -20.77 6.56
#